data_2aee64535d2d08a89e2dfa2971578df7
#
_entry.id   2aee64535d2d08a89e2dfa2971578df7
#
_cell.length_a   1.000
_cell.length_b   1.000
_cell.length_c   1.000
_cell.angle_alpha   90.00
_cell.angle_beta   90.00
_cell.angle_gamma   90.00
#
_symmetry.space_group_name_H-M   'P 1'
#
loop_
_entity.id
_entity.type
_entity.pdbx_description
1 polymer ?
#
loop_
_entity_poly.entity_id
_entity_poly.type
_entity_poly.pdbx_seq_one_letter_code
_entity_poly.pdbx_strand_id
1 'polypeptide(L)'
;MRRPIRVRSRPFTGRLRVLPAVTPRERLTFLQFPWQVYRDDPNWVPPIITERRDFIDPAKNPFFEHAEADYFIAWRDHQPVGTIAAFINHAHNAFHNENIAFFGFFEVLPD
;
A
#
# COMPACT_ATOMS: atom_id res chain seq x y z
N MET A 1 7.64 8.46 -13.02
CA MET A 1 6.22 8.42 -13.35
C MET A 1 5.68 7.01 -13.34
N ARG A 2 4.49 6.85 -12.82
CA ARG A 2 3.86 5.54 -12.74
C ARG A 2 3.27 5.10 -14.07
N ARG A 3 3.47 3.84 -14.41
CA ARG A 3 2.82 3.27 -15.60
C ARG A 3 1.32 3.10 -15.33
N PRO A 4 0.48 3.30 -16.35
CA PRO A 4 -0.94 2.98 -16.20
C PRO A 4 -1.14 1.49 -15.96
N ILE A 5 -2.21 1.16 -15.27
CA ILE A 5 -2.58 -0.23 -15.06
C ILE A 5 -2.98 -0.82 -16.40
N ARG A 6 -2.38 -1.95 -16.72
CA ARG A 6 -2.64 -2.60 -17.99
C ARG A 6 -3.79 -3.59 -17.85
N VAL A 7 -4.71 -3.51 -18.78
CA VAL A 7 -5.78 -4.51 -18.88
C VAL A 7 -5.20 -5.78 -19.50
N ARG A 8 -5.45 -6.90 -18.86
CA ARG A 8 -4.94 -8.17 -19.35
C ARG A 8 -5.71 -8.62 -20.57
N SER A 9 -4.98 -9.16 -21.55
CA SER A 9 -5.59 -9.67 -22.77
C SER A 9 -6.11 -11.09 -22.61
N ARG A 10 -5.77 -11.77 -21.51
CA ARG A 10 -6.20 -13.15 -21.25
C ARG A 10 -6.80 -13.21 -19.84
N PRO A 11 -7.71 -14.17 -19.60
CA PRO A 11 -8.35 -14.27 -18.29
C PRO A 11 -7.36 -14.66 -17.21
N PHE A 12 -7.69 -14.25 -15.99
CA PHE A 12 -6.96 -14.67 -14.79
C PHE A 12 -7.14 -16.18 -14.60
N THR A 13 -6.05 -16.82 -14.16
CA THR A 13 -6.10 -18.23 -13.77
C THR A 13 -6.35 -18.42 -12.28
N GLY A 14 -6.17 -17.34 -11.48
CA GLY A 14 -6.35 -17.38 -10.06
C GLY A 14 -7.42 -16.40 -9.60
N ARG A 15 -7.91 -16.61 -8.38
CA ARG A 15 -8.90 -15.75 -7.78
C ARG A 15 -8.27 -14.49 -7.22
N LEU A 16 -8.77 -13.34 -7.63
CA LEU A 16 -8.30 -12.04 -7.15
C LEU A 16 -9.21 -11.53 -6.03
N ARG A 17 -8.59 -11.15 -4.92
CA ARG A 17 -9.31 -10.53 -3.79
C ARG A 17 -8.48 -9.37 -3.24
N VAL A 18 -9.17 -8.30 -2.86
CA VAL A 18 -8.55 -7.16 -2.17
C VAL A 18 -9.03 -7.16 -0.74
N LEU A 19 -8.13 -7.32 0.20
CA LEU A 19 -8.44 -7.45 1.62
C LEU A 19 -7.66 -6.44 2.44
N PRO A 20 -8.25 -5.94 3.54
CA PRO A 20 -7.51 -5.04 4.43
C PRO A 20 -6.37 -5.76 5.13
N ALA A 21 -5.26 -5.06 5.32
CA ALA A 21 -4.11 -5.54 6.08
C ALA A 21 -4.24 -5.00 7.51
N VAL A 22 -4.68 -5.83 8.43
CA VAL A 22 -5.03 -5.42 9.79
C VAL A 22 -4.04 -5.95 10.82
N THR A 23 -3.68 -7.23 10.70
CA THR A 23 -2.78 -7.85 11.67
C THR A 23 -1.34 -7.40 11.44
N PRO A 24 -0.47 -7.49 12.47
CA PRO A 24 0.94 -7.16 12.28
C PRO A 24 1.59 -7.96 11.16
N ARG A 25 1.21 -9.22 11.01
CA ARG A 25 1.74 -10.08 9.94
C ARG A 25 1.31 -9.58 8.56
N GLU A 26 0.05 -9.21 8.44
CA GLU A 26 -0.49 -8.67 7.18
C GLU A 26 0.17 -7.33 6.85
N ARG A 27 0.38 -6.47 7.84
CA ARG A 27 1.05 -5.20 7.64
C ARG A 27 2.50 -5.37 7.24
N LEU A 28 3.17 -6.37 7.78
CA LEU A 28 4.53 -6.69 7.35
C LEU A 28 4.55 -7.16 5.91
N THR A 29 3.60 -8.01 5.52
CA THR A 29 3.46 -8.42 4.11
C THR A 29 3.25 -7.21 3.21
N PHE A 30 2.40 -6.28 3.61
CA PHE A 30 2.16 -5.03 2.89
C PHE A 30 3.46 -4.25 2.70
N LEU A 31 4.24 -4.09 3.77
CA LEU A 31 5.47 -3.30 3.73
C LEU A 31 6.58 -3.98 2.94
N GLN A 32 6.61 -5.29 2.92
CA GLN A 32 7.65 -6.05 2.21
C GLN A 32 7.33 -6.26 0.73
N PHE A 33 6.12 -5.95 0.31
CA PHE A 33 5.70 -6.19 -1.07
C PHE A 33 6.61 -5.50 -2.10
N PRO A 34 7.12 -4.26 -1.90
CA PRO A 34 8.02 -3.64 -2.87
C PRO A 34 9.26 -4.46 -3.19
N TRP A 35 9.76 -5.26 -2.24
CA TRP A 35 10.90 -6.15 -2.50
C TRP A 35 10.58 -7.14 -3.60
N GLN A 36 9.35 -7.60 -3.67
CA GLN A 36 8.92 -8.52 -4.73
C GLN A 36 8.79 -7.79 -6.07
N VAL A 37 8.25 -6.57 -6.05
CA VAL A 37 8.05 -5.77 -7.28
C VAL A 37 9.38 -5.41 -7.92
N TYR A 38 10.35 -5.00 -7.11
CA TYR A 38 11.62 -4.45 -7.60
C TYR A 38 12.77 -5.44 -7.49
N ARG A 39 12.47 -6.71 -7.32
CA ARG A 39 13.47 -7.75 -7.11
C ARG A 39 14.57 -7.76 -8.14
N ASP A 40 14.24 -7.50 -9.40
CA ASP A 40 15.18 -7.56 -10.51
C ASP A 40 15.69 -6.18 -10.94
N ASP A 41 15.39 -5.13 -10.18
CA ASP A 41 15.85 -3.78 -10.50
C ASP A 41 17.14 -3.50 -9.73
N PRO A 42 18.29 -3.42 -10.43
CA PRO A 42 19.57 -3.20 -9.75
C PRO A 42 19.72 -1.78 -9.20
N ASN A 43 18.88 -0.85 -9.62
CA ASN A 43 18.94 0.54 -9.18
C ASN A 43 18.01 0.84 -8.02
N TRP A 44 17.17 -0.13 -7.64
CA TRP A 44 16.26 0.08 -6.53
C TRP A 44 16.98 0.01 -5.20
N VAL A 45 16.76 1.04 -4.36
CA VAL A 45 17.32 1.10 -3.02
C VAL A 45 16.20 0.75 -2.04
N PRO A 46 16.28 -0.41 -1.36
CA PRO A 46 15.23 -0.79 -0.43
C PRO A 46 15.16 0.13 0.78
N PRO A 47 13.96 0.47 1.24
CA PRO A 47 13.81 1.23 2.48
C PRO A 47 14.17 0.37 3.70
N ILE A 48 14.42 1.03 4.82
CA ILE A 48 14.66 0.34 6.09
C ILE A 48 13.30 -0.10 6.64
N ILE A 49 13.11 -1.41 6.81
CA ILE A 49 11.80 -1.96 7.15
C ILE A 49 11.31 -1.49 8.52
N THR A 50 12.19 -1.32 9.49
CA THR A 50 11.79 -0.84 10.82
C THR A 50 11.26 0.60 10.75
N GLU A 51 11.84 1.45 9.91
CA GLU A 51 11.34 2.81 9.71
C GLU A 51 9.97 2.80 9.06
N ARG A 52 9.76 1.91 8.09
CA ARG A 52 8.45 1.78 7.42
C ARG A 52 7.38 1.30 8.38
N ARG A 53 7.72 0.36 9.26
CA ARG A 53 6.80 -0.12 10.28
C ARG A 53 6.39 1.00 11.24
N ASP A 54 7.35 1.82 11.66
CA ASP A 54 7.06 2.96 12.52
C ASP A 54 6.24 4.02 11.78
N PHE A 55 6.50 4.21 10.50
CA PHE A 55 5.77 5.19 9.69
C PHE A 55 4.27 4.90 9.66
N ILE A 56 3.88 3.62 9.55
CA ILE A 56 2.45 3.25 9.50
C ILE A 56 1.85 2.96 10.86
N ASP A 57 2.62 3.08 11.94
CA ASP A 57 2.14 2.81 13.30
C ASP A 57 1.55 4.09 13.91
N PRO A 58 0.23 4.13 14.18
CA PRO A 58 -0.40 5.31 14.75
C PRO A 58 0.18 5.73 16.09
N ALA A 59 0.77 4.78 16.85
CA ALA A 59 1.37 5.08 18.13
C ALA A 59 2.72 5.79 18.00
N LYS A 60 3.36 5.71 16.85
CA LYS A 60 4.72 6.23 16.64
C LYS A 60 4.81 7.38 15.66
N ASN A 61 3.86 7.51 14.76
CA ASN A 61 3.88 8.56 13.74
C ASN A 61 2.87 9.65 14.11
N PRO A 62 3.33 10.88 14.41
CA PRO A 62 2.44 11.98 14.77
C PRO A 62 1.42 12.34 13.70
N PHE A 63 1.67 11.98 12.45
CA PHE A 63 0.72 12.20 11.36
C PHE A 63 -0.68 11.68 11.73
N PHE A 64 -0.75 10.55 12.44
CA PHE A 64 -2.01 9.90 12.78
C PHE A 64 -2.76 10.56 13.93
N GLU A 65 -2.23 11.62 14.53
CA GLU A 65 -2.98 12.39 15.52
C GLU A 65 -4.20 13.06 14.87
N HIS A 66 -4.12 13.37 13.58
CA HIS A 66 -5.18 14.05 12.83
C HIS A 66 -5.52 13.36 11.53
N ALA A 67 -5.10 12.13 11.37
CA ALA A 67 -5.30 11.39 10.13
C ALA A 67 -5.57 9.92 10.42
N GLU A 68 -6.17 9.26 9.45
CA GLU A 68 -6.42 7.83 9.48
C GLU A 68 -5.92 7.22 8.19
N ALA A 69 -5.56 5.94 8.26
CA ALA A 69 -5.13 5.20 7.09
C ALA A 69 -5.66 3.77 7.15
N ASP A 70 -6.02 3.26 6.00
CA ASP A 70 -6.33 1.85 5.81
C ASP A 70 -5.39 1.29 4.76
N TYR A 71 -4.92 0.08 4.99
CA TYR A 71 -3.95 -0.59 4.14
C TYR A 71 -4.60 -1.83 3.54
N PHE A 72 -4.39 -2.03 2.24
CA PHE A 72 -5.02 -3.13 1.52
C PHE A 72 -4.00 -3.90 0.71
N ILE A 73 -4.18 -5.20 0.64
CA ILE A 73 -3.37 -6.09 -0.18
C ILE A 73 -4.30 -6.78 -1.17
N ALA A 74 -3.92 -6.77 -2.43
CA ALA A 74 -4.58 -7.56 -3.45
C ALA A 74 -3.89 -8.93 -3.51
N TRP A 75 -4.67 -9.98 -3.41
CA TRP A 75 -4.20 -11.36 -3.40
C TRP A 75 -4.72 -12.09 -4.63
N ARG A 76 -3.85 -12.82 -5.27
CA ARG A 76 -4.25 -13.82 -6.26
C ARG A 76 -3.97 -15.18 -5.64
N ASP A 77 -5.05 -15.89 -5.28
CA ASP A 77 -4.96 -17.09 -4.45
C ASP A 77 -4.26 -16.74 -3.14
N HIS A 78 -3.05 -17.24 -2.91
CA HIS A 78 -2.30 -16.98 -1.68
C HIS A 78 -1.09 -16.09 -1.90
N GLN A 79 -1.01 -15.44 -3.07
CA GLN A 79 0.13 -14.58 -3.42
C GLN A 79 -0.28 -13.11 -3.41
N PRO A 80 0.46 -12.23 -2.73
CA PRO A 80 0.21 -10.81 -2.86
C PRO A 80 0.63 -10.33 -4.24
N VAL A 81 -0.24 -9.56 -4.90
CA VAL A 81 0.02 -9.04 -6.23
C VAL A 81 -0.09 -7.53 -6.32
N GLY A 82 -0.56 -6.88 -5.26
CA GLY A 82 -0.64 -5.43 -5.23
C GLY A 82 -0.91 -4.90 -3.83
N THR A 83 -0.58 -3.64 -3.61
CA THR A 83 -0.86 -2.94 -2.36
C THR A 83 -1.37 -1.55 -2.65
N ILE A 84 -2.16 -1.01 -1.72
CA ILE A 84 -2.57 0.38 -1.74
C ILE A 84 -2.92 0.81 -0.32
N ALA A 85 -2.64 2.07 0.02
CA ALA A 85 -3.06 2.68 1.27
C ALA A 85 -3.97 3.86 0.96
N ALA A 86 -5.01 4.03 1.77
CA ALA A 86 -5.90 5.17 1.69
C ALA A 86 -5.74 5.99 2.97
N PHE A 87 -5.62 7.31 2.82
CA PHE A 87 -5.38 8.22 3.93
C PHE A 87 -6.45 9.30 3.96
N ILE A 88 -6.93 9.63 5.16
CA ILE A 88 -7.78 10.79 5.37
C ILE A 88 -7.09 11.68 6.40
N ASN A 89 -6.79 12.91 6.01
CA ASN A 89 -6.19 13.88 6.91
C ASN A 89 -7.29 14.82 7.40
N HIS A 90 -7.75 14.60 8.61
CA HIS A 90 -8.87 15.37 9.17
C HIS A 90 -8.50 16.83 9.42
N ALA A 91 -7.27 17.13 9.80
CA ALA A 91 -6.82 18.49 10.00
C ALA A 91 -6.81 19.25 8.68
N HIS A 92 -6.32 18.65 7.61
CA HIS A 92 -6.32 19.26 6.28
C HIS A 92 -7.76 19.50 5.81
N ASN A 93 -8.63 18.51 5.96
CA ASN A 93 -10.03 18.62 5.52
C ASN A 93 -10.78 19.70 6.28
N ALA A 94 -10.55 19.81 7.59
CA ALA A 94 -11.17 20.83 8.40
C ALA A 94 -10.68 22.23 8.02
N PHE A 95 -9.37 22.40 7.83
CA PHE A 95 -8.78 23.68 7.47
C PHE A 95 -9.27 24.19 6.12
N HIS A 96 -9.39 23.30 5.14
CA HIS A 96 -9.81 23.68 3.79
C HIS A 96 -11.30 23.49 3.54
N ASN A 97 -12.06 23.05 4.55
CA ASN A 97 -13.48 22.73 4.40
C ASN A 97 -13.71 21.75 3.25
N GLU A 98 -12.88 20.70 3.20
CA GLU A 98 -12.92 19.69 2.17
C GLU A 98 -13.25 18.33 2.77
N ASN A 99 -13.52 17.37 1.90
CA ASN A 99 -13.77 15.98 2.28
C ASN A 99 -13.07 15.07 1.28
N ILE A 100 -11.75 15.02 1.36
CA ILE A 100 -10.91 14.30 0.40
C ILE A 100 -10.04 13.25 1.09
N ALA A 101 -9.65 12.25 0.31
CA ALA A 101 -8.74 11.20 0.73
C ALA A 101 -7.57 11.12 -0.25
N PHE A 102 -6.46 10.61 0.23
CA PHE A 102 -5.26 10.43 -0.57
C PHE A 102 -4.90 8.96 -0.63
N PHE A 103 -4.27 8.54 -1.73
CA PHE A 103 -3.75 7.19 -1.88
C PHE A 103 -2.23 7.22 -1.87
N GLY A 104 -1.64 6.17 -1.29
CA GLY A 104 -0.20 6.00 -1.27
C GLY A 104 0.17 4.53 -1.22
N PHE A 105 1.48 4.26 -1.22
CA PHE A 105 2.00 2.89 -1.19
C PHE A 105 1.38 2.00 -2.28
N PHE A 106 1.12 2.58 -3.44
CA PHE A 106 0.49 1.84 -4.53
C PHE A 106 1.56 1.12 -5.34
N GLU A 107 1.56 -0.19 -5.26
CA GLU A 107 2.47 -1.07 -5.98
C GLU A 107 1.68 -2.24 -6.55
N VAL A 108 1.99 -2.62 -7.78
CA VAL A 108 1.33 -3.73 -8.46
C VAL A 108 2.39 -4.51 -9.22
N LEU A 109 2.31 -5.82 -9.15
CA LEU A 109 3.20 -6.66 -9.94
C LEU A 109 2.87 -6.51 -11.42
N PRO A 110 3.89 -6.42 -12.27
CA PRO A 110 3.66 -6.48 -13.71
C PRO A 110 3.19 -7.88 -14.08
N ASP A 111 2.36 -7.96 -15.09
CA ASP A 111 1.82 -9.22 -15.55
C ASP A 111 2.74 -9.95 -16.47
#